data_5e18a9545c5e7771ccb275bedc7df152
#
_entry.id   5e18a9545c5e7771ccb275bedc7df152
#
_cell.length_a   1.000
_cell.length_b   1.000
_cell.length_c   1.000
_cell.angle_alpha   90.00
_cell.angle_beta   90.00
_cell.angle_gamma   90.00
#
_symmetry.space_group_name_H-M   'P 1'
#
loop_
_entity.id
_entity.type
_entity.pdbx_description
1 polymer ?
#
loop_
_entity_poly.entity_id
_entity_poly.type
_entity_poly.pdbx_seq_one_letter_code
_entity_poly.pdbx_strand_id
1 'polypeptide(L)'
;MPGNSSRQGAVRKAGKGIGAKGRTAGSGGRVRRGLEGKGPTPKAEDRPYHKAYRSKELAERSSLKRSGSGARAGKPGASAEWVIGRNPVLEALQAGLPVKTAYVAEGAERDDRLREILTYTATNAMPMLQVTRNELDRLTSGAVHQGVALQLPTYEYAHPDDVLGDAVDAEIGLLVALDQITDPRNLGAVIRSAAAFGAQGVIIPERRSAQMTAAAWKTSAGAAARIPVAKATNLNRVLTQAAEMGFTIVGLAGEGDVEVSELTFDGPVLLVVGSEGDGLSRLVRQNCTYLARIPIESSVESLNAGVAAGIALYEIARNR
;
A
#
# COMPACT_ATOMS: atom_id res chain seq x y z
N MET A 1 -47.28 -27.82 32.42
CA MET A 1 -46.87 -29.24 32.51
C MET A 1 -45.46 -29.34 32.13
N PRO A 2 -44.54 -29.81 33.01
CA PRO A 2 -43.09 -29.72 32.83
C PRO A 2 -42.49 -31.01 32.30
N GLY A 3 -41.35 -30.92 31.67
CA GLY A 3 -40.52 -32.05 31.23
C GLY A 3 -39.05 -31.73 31.36
N ASN A 4 -38.58 -31.81 32.58
CA ASN A 4 -37.16 -31.76 32.95
C ASN A 4 -36.51 -33.12 32.70
N SER A 5 -35.35 -33.17 32.09
CA SER A 5 -34.50 -34.37 32.11
C SER A 5 -33.03 -33.96 32.17
N SER A 6 -32.53 -33.80 33.38
CA SER A 6 -31.14 -33.75 33.78
C SER A 6 -30.50 -35.14 33.64
N ARG A 7 -29.46 -35.32 32.81
CA ARG A 7 -28.60 -36.49 32.86
C ARG A 7 -27.35 -36.18 33.67
N GLN A 8 -27.27 -36.81 34.82
CA GLN A 8 -26.11 -36.84 35.70
C GLN A 8 -24.94 -37.58 35.07
N GLY A 9 -23.74 -37.01 35.18
CA GLY A 9 -22.50 -37.63 34.75
C GLY A 9 -22.09 -38.79 35.65
N ALA A 10 -21.65 -39.89 35.08
CA ALA A 10 -21.14 -41.06 35.74
C ALA A 10 -19.76 -40.82 36.34
N VAL A 11 -19.64 -40.94 37.64
CA VAL A 11 -18.37 -40.92 38.41
C VAL A 11 -17.65 -42.25 38.19
N ARG A 12 -16.42 -42.20 37.70
CA ARG A 12 -15.54 -43.38 37.63
C ARG A 12 -14.86 -43.59 38.98
N LYS A 13 -15.15 -44.71 39.65
CA LYS A 13 -14.40 -45.23 40.79
C LYS A 13 -13.05 -45.76 40.35
N ALA A 14 -12.00 -45.36 41.05
CA ALA A 14 -10.66 -45.89 40.92
C ALA A 14 -10.61 -47.30 41.54
N GLY A 15 -10.17 -48.28 40.72
CA GLY A 15 -9.84 -49.62 41.21
C GLY A 15 -8.36 -49.89 40.90
N LYS A 16 -7.59 -50.12 41.99
CA LYS A 16 -6.22 -50.64 41.92
C LYS A 16 -6.25 -52.11 41.49
N GLY A 17 -5.48 -52.44 40.46
CA GLY A 17 -5.24 -53.84 40.06
C GLY A 17 -3.97 -53.94 39.25
N ILE A 18 -3.04 -54.73 39.74
CA ILE A 18 -1.71 -55.03 39.28
C ILE A 18 -1.75 -55.88 38.01
N GLY A 19 -0.99 -55.48 36.97
CA GLY A 19 -0.30 -56.34 36.04
C GLY A 19 -1.11 -57.20 35.06
N ALA A 20 -1.27 -56.71 33.85
CA ALA A 20 -1.16 -57.50 32.62
C ALA A 20 -1.26 -56.57 31.42
N LYS A 21 -0.31 -56.70 30.43
CA LYS A 21 -0.27 -55.94 29.20
C LYS A 21 -1.63 -55.95 28.49
N GLY A 22 -2.25 -54.78 28.42
CA GLY A 22 -3.61 -54.60 27.89
C GLY A 22 -3.73 -54.95 26.40
N ARG A 23 -4.62 -55.88 26.13
CA ARG A 23 -5.19 -56.10 24.80
C ARG A 23 -6.25 -55.06 24.54
N THR A 24 -6.05 -54.17 23.57
CA THR A 24 -7.07 -53.27 23.10
C THR A 24 -8.06 -54.01 22.18
N ALA A 25 -9.28 -54.17 22.63
CA ALA A 25 -10.37 -54.64 21.80
C ALA A 25 -10.95 -53.49 20.97
N GLY A 26 -10.93 -53.60 19.65
CA GLY A 26 -11.61 -52.67 18.76
C GLY A 26 -13.13 -52.97 18.74
N SER A 27 -13.94 -52.02 18.28
CA SER A 27 -15.42 -52.05 18.22
C SER A 27 -15.94 -53.18 17.28
N GLY A 28 -15.98 -54.37 17.75
CA GLY A 28 -16.45 -55.50 16.97
C GLY A 28 -16.11 -56.86 17.56
N GLY A 29 -15.61 -56.91 18.80
CA GLY A 29 -15.56 -58.15 19.60
C GLY A 29 -14.67 -59.30 19.04
N ARG A 30 -13.87 -59.09 18.01
CA ARG A 30 -12.89 -60.08 17.52
C ARG A 30 -11.49 -59.66 17.88
N VAL A 31 -10.82 -60.49 18.72
CA VAL A 31 -9.43 -60.39 19.04
C VAL A 31 -8.62 -60.55 17.76
N ARG A 32 -8.14 -59.49 17.16
CA ARG A 32 -7.15 -59.57 16.08
C ARG A 32 -5.79 -59.96 16.67
N ARG A 33 -5.31 -61.16 16.36
CA ARG A 33 -3.91 -61.57 16.60
C ARG A 33 -2.98 -60.51 15.97
N GLY A 34 -2.02 -60.06 16.72
CA GLY A 34 -1.17 -58.94 16.43
C GLY A 34 -0.66 -58.85 15.00
N LEU A 35 -1.13 -57.82 14.32
CA LEU A 35 -0.39 -57.28 13.19
C LEU A 35 0.76 -56.46 13.81
N GLU A 36 1.97 -57.02 13.83
CA GLU A 36 3.15 -56.21 14.09
C GLU A 36 3.28 -55.18 12.97
N GLY A 37 2.94 -53.93 13.28
CA GLY A 37 3.10 -52.81 12.36
C GLY A 37 4.58 -52.61 12.06
N LYS A 38 4.95 -52.49 10.78
CA LYS A 38 6.28 -52.13 10.30
C LYS A 38 6.68 -50.69 10.66
N GLY A 39 6.73 -50.37 11.95
CA GLY A 39 7.12 -49.06 12.44
C GLY A 39 6.04 -47.95 12.39
N PRO A 40 6.35 -46.72 12.79
CA PRO A 40 5.42 -45.61 12.82
C PRO A 40 4.93 -45.27 11.41
N THR A 41 3.66 -44.97 11.26
CA THR A 41 3.04 -44.61 9.99
C THR A 41 3.79 -43.42 9.34
N PRO A 42 4.25 -43.52 8.08
CA PRO A 42 4.96 -42.45 7.41
C PRO A 42 4.17 -41.16 7.43
N LYS A 43 4.85 -40.00 7.48
CA LYS A 43 4.19 -38.69 7.43
C LYS A 43 3.30 -38.56 6.19
N ALA A 44 2.28 -37.75 6.27
CA ALA A 44 1.32 -37.56 5.17
C ALA A 44 1.98 -37.14 3.85
N GLU A 45 3.06 -36.41 3.94
CA GLU A 45 3.90 -35.93 2.82
C GLU A 45 4.79 -37.03 2.16
N ASP A 46 4.94 -38.20 2.81
CA ASP A 46 5.74 -39.32 2.32
C ASP A 46 4.86 -40.48 1.81
N ARG A 47 3.55 -40.28 1.72
CA ARG A 47 2.60 -41.29 1.23
C ARG A 47 2.20 -41.01 -0.22
N PRO A 48 2.54 -41.85 -1.21
CA PRO A 48 2.31 -41.60 -2.64
C PRO A 48 0.86 -41.26 -3.04
N TYR A 49 -0.13 -41.72 -2.26
CA TYR A 49 -1.55 -41.50 -2.55
C TYR A 49 -2.18 -40.37 -1.74
N HIS A 50 -1.39 -39.67 -0.91
CA HIS A 50 -1.92 -38.58 -0.09
C HIS A 50 -1.80 -37.24 -0.81
N LYS A 51 -2.79 -36.35 -0.63
CA LYS A 51 -2.81 -35.02 -1.25
C LYS A 51 -1.54 -34.21 -0.95
N ALA A 52 -0.98 -34.35 0.25
CA ALA A 52 0.26 -33.67 0.67
C ALA A 52 1.51 -34.15 -0.12
N TYR A 53 1.57 -35.42 -0.53
CA TYR A 53 2.64 -35.96 -1.38
C TYR A 53 2.64 -35.30 -2.76
N ARG A 54 1.47 -35.21 -3.38
CA ARG A 54 1.32 -34.53 -4.69
C ARG A 54 1.68 -33.05 -4.62
N SER A 55 1.35 -32.38 -3.53
CA SER A 55 1.72 -30.96 -3.31
C SER A 55 3.23 -30.81 -3.16
N LYS A 56 3.90 -31.72 -2.45
CA LYS A 56 5.37 -31.74 -2.28
C LYS A 56 6.06 -32.02 -3.62
N GLU A 57 5.62 -33.01 -4.37
CA GLU A 57 6.16 -33.35 -5.69
C GLU A 57 6.00 -32.19 -6.70
N LEU A 58 4.84 -31.52 -6.70
CA LEU A 58 4.61 -30.31 -7.52
C LEU A 58 5.53 -29.14 -7.11
N ALA A 59 5.76 -28.96 -5.82
CA ALA A 59 6.69 -27.95 -5.30
C ALA A 59 8.15 -28.29 -5.68
N GLU A 60 8.57 -29.55 -5.59
CA GLU A 60 9.90 -30.01 -5.99
C GLU A 60 10.11 -29.89 -7.51
N ARG A 61 9.13 -30.27 -8.33
CA ARG A 61 9.19 -30.07 -9.79
C ARG A 61 9.23 -28.59 -10.18
N SER A 62 8.55 -27.72 -9.43
CA SER A 62 8.61 -26.27 -9.65
C SER A 62 9.94 -25.67 -9.21
N SER A 63 10.58 -26.20 -8.17
CA SER A 63 11.92 -25.80 -7.73
C SER A 63 13.02 -26.23 -8.70
N LEU A 64 12.91 -27.45 -9.26
CA LEU A 64 13.83 -27.98 -10.28
C LEU A 64 13.73 -27.22 -11.62
N LYS A 65 12.52 -26.78 -12.02
CA LYS A 65 12.36 -25.89 -13.18
C LYS A 65 12.94 -24.49 -12.95
N ARG A 66 13.05 -24.04 -11.70
CA ARG A 66 13.70 -22.76 -11.34
C ARG A 66 15.22 -22.85 -11.28
N SER A 67 15.81 -24.04 -11.08
CA SER A 67 17.26 -24.21 -11.02
C SER A 67 17.95 -24.36 -12.38
N GLY A 68 17.17 -24.48 -13.48
CA GLY A 68 17.67 -24.67 -14.84
C GLY A 68 17.76 -23.42 -15.70
N SER A 69 17.30 -22.26 -15.26
CA SER A 69 17.46 -20.98 -15.99
C SER A 69 18.40 -20.07 -15.20
N GLY A 70 19.62 -19.97 -15.66
CA GLY A 70 20.66 -19.13 -15.09
C GLY A 70 20.27 -17.66 -15.02
N ALA A 71 20.87 -16.99 -14.05
CA ALA A 71 20.68 -15.63 -13.55
C ALA A 71 19.57 -15.54 -12.49
N ARG A 72 20.00 -15.60 -11.23
CA ARG A 72 19.28 -15.02 -10.10
C ARG A 72 18.97 -13.57 -10.44
N ALA A 73 17.76 -13.31 -10.93
CA ALA A 73 17.17 -11.98 -10.79
C ALA A 73 17.19 -11.70 -9.29
N GLY A 74 17.95 -10.69 -8.86
CA GLY A 74 17.94 -10.19 -7.50
C GLY A 74 16.50 -10.01 -7.04
N LYS A 75 16.24 -10.16 -5.73
CA LYS A 75 14.98 -9.71 -5.13
C LYS A 75 14.63 -8.37 -5.79
N PRO A 76 13.39 -8.11 -6.17
CA PRO A 76 13.03 -6.81 -6.70
C PRO A 76 13.32 -5.79 -5.58
N GLY A 77 14.50 -5.22 -5.61
CA GLY A 77 14.75 -3.92 -5.06
C GLY A 77 13.78 -3.00 -5.78
N ALA A 78 13.13 -2.10 -5.05
CA ALA A 78 12.09 -1.18 -5.45
C ALA A 78 11.83 -1.21 -6.96
N SER A 79 10.73 -1.84 -7.40
CA SER A 79 10.46 -2.05 -8.82
C SER A 79 10.49 -0.69 -9.50
N ALA A 80 11.37 -0.57 -10.51
CA ALA A 80 11.41 0.66 -11.30
C ALA A 80 10.00 0.97 -11.79
N GLU A 81 9.56 2.19 -11.57
CA GLU A 81 8.26 2.65 -12.05
C GLU A 81 8.36 2.97 -13.54
N TRP A 82 7.42 2.50 -14.33
CA TRP A 82 7.44 2.62 -15.78
C TRP A 82 6.21 3.38 -16.29
N VAL A 83 6.44 4.27 -17.25
CA VAL A 83 5.40 4.82 -18.12
C VAL A 83 5.53 4.17 -19.49
N ILE A 84 4.48 3.52 -19.97
CA ILE A 84 4.56 2.61 -21.10
C ILE A 84 3.55 3.01 -22.19
N GLY A 85 4.00 3.04 -23.45
CA GLY A 85 3.20 3.39 -24.62
C GLY A 85 3.31 4.85 -25.04
N ARG A 86 3.06 5.14 -26.33
CA ARG A 86 3.33 6.45 -26.94
C ARG A 86 2.57 7.60 -26.29
N ASN A 87 1.27 7.46 -26.10
CA ASN A 87 0.46 8.52 -25.48
C ASN A 87 0.84 8.76 -24.02
N PRO A 88 0.89 7.73 -23.12
CA PRO A 88 1.30 7.95 -21.75
C PRO A 88 2.71 8.53 -21.61
N VAL A 89 3.65 8.11 -22.47
CA VAL A 89 5.01 8.64 -22.46
C VAL A 89 5.05 10.11 -22.85
N LEU A 90 4.37 10.49 -23.93
CA LEU A 90 4.30 11.89 -24.35
C LEU A 90 3.64 12.78 -23.28
N GLU A 91 2.52 12.34 -22.72
CA GLU A 91 1.85 13.03 -21.63
C GLU A 91 2.73 13.17 -20.38
N ALA A 92 3.50 12.13 -20.04
CA ALA A 92 4.40 12.17 -18.90
C ALA A 92 5.54 13.17 -19.09
N LEU A 93 6.12 13.22 -20.31
CA LEU A 93 7.14 14.19 -20.67
C LEU A 93 6.61 15.63 -20.64
N GLN A 94 5.46 15.88 -21.25
CA GLN A 94 4.79 17.19 -21.25
C GLN A 94 4.39 17.66 -19.84
N ALA A 95 4.03 16.71 -18.96
CA ALA A 95 3.73 16.98 -17.55
C ALA A 95 4.98 17.19 -16.68
N GLY A 96 6.19 17.09 -17.27
CA GLY A 96 7.46 17.30 -16.56
C GLY A 96 7.74 16.24 -15.49
N LEU A 97 7.32 14.97 -15.71
CA LEU A 97 7.67 13.89 -14.81
C LEU A 97 9.20 13.68 -14.77
N PRO A 98 9.76 13.34 -13.60
CA PRO A 98 11.17 13.00 -13.53
C PRO A 98 11.44 11.71 -14.30
N VAL A 99 12.34 11.76 -15.27
CA VAL A 99 12.70 10.61 -16.12
C VAL A 99 14.13 10.22 -15.84
N LYS A 100 14.34 8.95 -15.47
CA LYS A 100 15.67 8.37 -15.33
C LYS A 100 16.25 8.02 -16.69
N THR A 101 15.47 7.35 -17.53
CA THR A 101 15.89 6.90 -18.86
C THR A 101 14.67 6.69 -19.76
N ALA A 102 14.75 7.16 -20.99
CA ALA A 102 13.80 6.83 -22.04
C ALA A 102 14.32 5.62 -22.84
N TYR A 103 13.45 4.66 -23.12
CA TYR A 103 13.76 3.46 -23.90
C TYR A 103 12.97 3.49 -25.21
N VAL A 104 13.65 3.26 -26.33
CA VAL A 104 13.04 3.21 -27.66
C VAL A 104 13.44 1.91 -28.33
N ALA A 105 12.47 1.17 -28.84
CA ALA A 105 12.73 -0.09 -29.53
C ALA A 105 13.36 0.17 -30.90
N GLU A 106 14.35 -0.66 -31.26
CA GLU A 106 14.92 -0.69 -32.63
C GLU A 106 13.80 -0.97 -33.65
N GLY A 107 13.84 -0.23 -34.77
CA GLY A 107 12.84 -0.38 -35.82
C GLY A 107 11.41 0.05 -35.42
N ALA A 108 11.24 0.78 -34.31
CA ALA A 108 9.93 1.34 -33.99
C ALA A 108 9.44 2.25 -35.11
N GLU A 109 8.17 2.06 -35.50
CA GLU A 109 7.55 2.88 -36.54
C GLU A 109 7.53 4.36 -36.10
N ARG A 110 8.09 5.23 -36.94
CA ARG A 110 8.23 6.66 -36.68
C ARG A 110 6.95 7.40 -37.07
N ASP A 111 5.97 7.37 -36.19
CA ASP A 111 4.79 8.23 -36.27
C ASP A 111 5.09 9.63 -35.67
N ASP A 112 4.12 10.53 -35.76
CA ASP A 112 4.27 11.90 -35.27
C ASP A 112 4.50 11.96 -33.76
N ARG A 113 3.87 11.07 -33.00
CA ARG A 113 4.04 10.99 -31.54
C ARG A 113 5.44 10.53 -31.14
N LEU A 114 5.96 9.51 -31.79
CA LEU A 114 7.33 9.07 -31.50
C LEU A 114 8.35 10.15 -31.89
N ARG A 115 8.12 10.88 -32.99
CA ARG A 115 8.96 12.04 -33.35
C ARG A 115 8.91 13.12 -32.26
N GLU A 116 7.74 13.46 -31.76
CA GLU A 116 7.58 14.43 -30.66
C GLU A 116 8.30 14.00 -29.40
N ILE A 117 8.17 12.72 -29.00
CA ILE A 117 8.90 12.13 -27.87
C ILE A 117 10.41 12.26 -28.06
N LEU A 118 10.93 11.87 -29.24
CA LEU A 118 12.35 11.95 -29.53
C LEU A 118 12.87 13.40 -29.55
N THR A 119 12.09 14.32 -30.08
CA THR A 119 12.41 15.74 -30.04
C THR A 119 12.46 16.27 -28.64
N TYR A 120 11.44 15.94 -27.82
CA TYR A 120 11.38 16.36 -26.42
C TYR A 120 12.56 15.84 -25.61
N THR A 121 12.88 14.53 -25.74
CA THR A 121 14.02 13.93 -25.03
C THR A 121 15.34 14.53 -25.44
N ALA A 122 15.55 14.81 -26.74
CA ALA A 122 16.75 15.46 -27.24
C ALA A 122 16.87 16.91 -26.75
N THR A 123 15.79 17.70 -26.83
CA THR A 123 15.79 19.11 -26.41
C THR A 123 16.08 19.25 -24.90
N ASN A 124 15.60 18.32 -24.09
CA ASN A 124 15.80 18.34 -22.63
C ASN A 124 17.02 17.51 -22.17
N ALA A 125 17.89 17.07 -23.09
CA ALA A 125 19.09 16.26 -22.82
C ALA A 125 18.79 15.03 -21.93
N MET A 126 17.63 14.39 -22.11
CA MET A 126 17.24 13.23 -21.32
C MET A 126 18.01 11.98 -21.76
N PRO A 127 18.49 11.14 -20.83
CA PRO A 127 19.11 9.87 -21.18
C PRO A 127 18.17 8.99 -22.00
N MET A 128 18.60 8.55 -23.16
CA MET A 128 17.83 7.69 -24.05
C MET A 128 18.65 6.46 -24.46
N LEU A 129 18.04 5.29 -24.37
CA LEU A 129 18.62 4.01 -24.80
C LEU A 129 17.77 3.39 -25.91
N GLN A 130 18.44 3.00 -26.98
CA GLN A 130 17.84 2.17 -28.00
C GLN A 130 18.05 0.70 -27.64
N VAL A 131 16.99 -0.08 -27.64
CA VAL A 131 16.97 -1.48 -27.21
C VAL A 131 16.19 -2.33 -28.20
N THR A 132 16.43 -3.64 -28.21
CA THR A 132 15.62 -4.56 -29.03
C THR A 132 14.18 -4.62 -28.48
N ARG A 133 13.21 -4.96 -29.33
CA ARG A 133 11.81 -5.12 -28.92
C ARG A 133 11.65 -6.15 -27.82
N ASN A 134 12.38 -7.28 -27.92
CA ASN A 134 12.36 -8.33 -26.90
C ASN A 134 12.91 -7.87 -25.55
N GLU A 135 13.89 -6.99 -25.57
CA GLU A 135 14.43 -6.42 -24.33
C GLU A 135 13.43 -5.45 -23.71
N LEU A 136 12.78 -4.61 -24.50
CA LEU A 136 11.73 -3.71 -24.01
C LEU A 136 10.54 -4.49 -23.46
N ASP A 137 10.13 -5.59 -24.08
CA ASP A 137 9.11 -6.53 -23.55
C ASP A 137 9.50 -7.06 -22.16
N ARG A 138 10.77 -7.44 -21.96
CA ARG A 138 11.26 -7.91 -20.64
C ARG A 138 11.24 -6.81 -19.61
N LEU A 139 11.71 -5.61 -19.94
CA LEU A 139 11.77 -4.46 -19.05
C LEU A 139 10.37 -4.03 -18.60
N THR A 140 9.40 -4.07 -19.51
CA THR A 140 8.02 -3.66 -19.27
C THR A 140 7.10 -4.82 -18.82
N SER A 141 7.69 -6.01 -18.56
CA SER A 141 6.94 -7.22 -18.16
C SER A 141 5.83 -7.62 -19.17
N GLY A 142 6.07 -7.41 -20.45
CA GLY A 142 5.16 -7.77 -21.55
C GLY A 142 3.99 -6.78 -21.75
N ALA A 143 4.06 -5.59 -21.17
CA ALA A 143 3.05 -4.56 -21.40
C ALA A 143 3.09 -4.02 -22.84
N VAL A 144 1.97 -3.48 -23.33
CA VAL A 144 1.85 -2.94 -24.70
C VAL A 144 2.61 -1.61 -24.81
N HIS A 145 3.91 -1.68 -25.05
CA HIS A 145 4.81 -0.51 -25.05
C HIS A 145 4.82 0.29 -26.36
N GLN A 146 4.28 -0.23 -27.46
CA GLN A 146 4.25 0.49 -28.75
C GLN A 146 5.63 1.03 -29.20
N GLY A 147 6.71 0.39 -28.76
CA GLY A 147 8.08 0.75 -29.09
C GLY A 147 8.71 1.83 -28.19
N VAL A 148 8.04 2.27 -27.12
CA VAL A 148 8.59 3.29 -26.21
C VAL A 148 8.16 3.07 -24.76
N ALA A 149 9.08 3.33 -23.83
CA ALA A 149 8.80 3.36 -22.38
C ALA A 149 9.73 4.34 -21.68
N LEU A 150 9.27 4.92 -20.57
CA LEU A 150 10.10 5.73 -19.67
C LEU A 150 10.30 4.98 -18.36
N GLN A 151 11.51 4.94 -17.88
CA GLN A 151 11.84 4.55 -16.53
C GLN A 151 11.86 5.79 -15.64
N LEU A 152 11.04 5.82 -14.62
CA LEU A 152 11.06 6.86 -13.60
C LEU A 152 12.10 6.53 -12.53
N PRO A 153 12.69 7.51 -11.86
CA PRO A 153 13.50 7.27 -10.67
C PRO A 153 12.63 6.70 -9.57
N THR A 154 13.22 5.89 -8.70
CA THR A 154 12.56 5.49 -7.47
C THR A 154 12.34 6.72 -6.60
N TYR A 155 11.12 6.91 -6.10
CA TYR A 155 10.83 8.03 -5.21
C TYR A 155 11.53 7.82 -3.85
N GLU A 156 12.27 8.83 -3.42
CA GLU A 156 12.93 8.84 -2.12
C GLU A 156 11.98 9.46 -1.08
N TYR A 157 11.45 8.61 -0.21
CA TYR A 157 10.54 9.04 0.84
C TYR A 157 11.31 9.63 2.00
N ALA A 158 10.83 10.76 2.53
CA ALA A 158 11.34 11.36 3.75
C ALA A 158 10.98 10.51 4.99
N HIS A 159 11.69 10.75 6.09
CA HIS A 159 11.30 10.23 7.39
C HIS A 159 10.21 11.10 8.01
N PRO A 160 9.19 10.56 8.70
CA PRO A 160 8.17 11.37 9.35
C PRO A 160 8.71 12.39 10.35
N ASP A 161 9.75 12.02 11.10
CA ASP A 161 10.35 12.92 12.11
C ASP A 161 10.97 14.17 11.46
N ASP A 162 11.55 14.03 10.25
CA ASP A 162 12.14 15.17 9.54
C ASP A 162 11.05 16.17 9.13
N VAL A 163 9.93 15.69 8.53
CA VAL A 163 8.84 16.59 8.11
C VAL A 163 8.08 17.19 9.30
N LEU A 164 8.01 16.49 10.44
CA LEU A 164 7.46 17.05 11.68
C LEU A 164 8.36 18.18 12.19
N GLY A 165 9.68 17.95 12.22
CA GLY A 165 10.67 18.97 12.63
C GLY A 165 10.60 20.21 11.75
N ASP A 166 10.66 20.03 10.43
CA ASP A 166 10.59 21.13 9.44
C ASP A 166 9.31 21.96 9.62
N ALA A 167 8.19 21.32 9.96
CA ALA A 167 6.93 22.03 10.17
C ALA A 167 6.86 22.76 11.53
N VAL A 168 7.53 22.26 12.58
CA VAL A 168 7.64 22.99 13.85
C VAL A 168 8.52 24.23 13.70
N ASP A 169 9.59 24.11 12.91
CA ASP A 169 10.52 25.21 12.67
C ASP A 169 9.97 26.27 11.70
N ALA A 170 8.89 25.96 10.99
CA ALA A 170 8.23 26.90 10.10
C ALA A 170 7.41 27.94 10.91
N GLU A 171 7.32 29.17 10.39
CA GLU A 171 6.53 30.25 11.02
C GLU A 171 5.06 29.82 11.26
N ILE A 172 4.50 29.10 10.27
CA ILE A 172 3.16 28.50 10.36
C ILE A 172 3.23 27.09 9.79
N GLY A 173 3.42 26.10 10.66
CA GLY A 173 3.57 24.71 10.26
C GLY A 173 2.26 24.08 9.75
N LEU A 174 2.31 23.42 8.61
CA LEU A 174 1.20 22.65 8.06
C LEU A 174 1.69 21.33 7.47
N LEU A 175 1.10 20.24 7.89
CA LEU A 175 1.31 18.92 7.33
C LEU A 175 -0.01 18.29 6.95
N VAL A 176 0.05 17.32 6.05
CA VAL A 176 -1.10 16.48 5.68
C VAL A 176 -0.76 15.03 5.93
N ALA A 177 -1.61 14.30 6.63
CA ALA A 177 -1.51 12.86 6.78
C ALA A 177 -2.68 12.16 6.06
N LEU A 178 -2.38 11.05 5.40
CA LEU A 178 -3.40 10.26 4.68
C LEU A 178 -3.65 8.95 5.42
N ASP A 179 -4.91 8.65 5.72
CA ASP A 179 -5.31 7.40 6.34
C ASP A 179 -6.03 6.52 5.32
N GLN A 180 -5.38 5.44 4.89
CA GLN A 180 -5.93 4.42 3.98
C GLN A 180 -6.39 4.93 2.59
N ILE A 181 -5.82 6.01 2.10
CA ILE A 181 -6.03 6.45 0.72
C ILE A 181 -5.24 5.53 -0.21
N THR A 182 -5.92 4.77 -1.06
CA THR A 182 -5.32 3.74 -1.93
C THR A 182 -5.19 4.14 -3.39
N ASP A 183 -5.92 5.15 -3.85
CA ASP A 183 -5.79 5.67 -5.22
C ASP A 183 -4.60 6.65 -5.32
N PRO A 184 -3.59 6.33 -6.17
CA PRO A 184 -2.46 7.22 -6.42
C PRO A 184 -2.86 8.59 -7.01
N ARG A 185 -4.01 8.69 -7.67
CA ARG A 185 -4.51 9.98 -8.20
C ARG A 185 -4.94 10.90 -7.07
N ASN A 186 -5.61 10.37 -6.04
CA ASN A 186 -5.97 11.13 -4.85
C ASN A 186 -4.72 11.56 -4.09
N LEU A 187 -3.72 10.67 -3.93
CA LEU A 187 -2.43 11.04 -3.36
C LEU A 187 -1.80 12.22 -4.11
N GLY A 188 -1.73 12.15 -5.43
CA GLY A 188 -1.16 13.23 -6.25
C GLY A 188 -1.95 14.54 -6.14
N ALA A 189 -3.29 14.49 -6.09
CA ALA A 189 -4.15 15.64 -5.91
C ALA A 189 -3.95 16.31 -4.54
N VAL A 190 -3.83 15.49 -3.48
CA VAL A 190 -3.54 16.01 -2.12
C VAL A 190 -2.17 16.65 -2.07
N ILE A 191 -1.11 16.02 -2.63
CA ILE A 191 0.23 16.61 -2.68
C ILE A 191 0.21 17.97 -3.40
N ARG A 192 -0.53 18.07 -4.50
CA ARG A 192 -0.68 19.32 -5.25
C ARG A 192 -1.35 20.40 -4.40
N SER A 193 -2.44 20.08 -3.73
CA SER A 193 -3.15 21.02 -2.85
C SER A 193 -2.30 21.40 -1.65
N ALA A 194 -1.62 20.45 -1.01
CA ALA A 194 -0.72 20.67 0.11
C ALA A 194 0.40 21.68 -0.26
N ALA A 195 1.05 21.46 -1.41
CA ALA A 195 2.06 22.40 -1.90
C ALA A 195 1.48 23.79 -2.23
N ALA A 196 0.28 23.86 -2.79
CA ALA A 196 -0.38 25.12 -3.15
C ALA A 196 -0.73 25.96 -1.92
N PHE A 197 -1.04 25.33 -0.79
CA PHE A 197 -1.41 25.99 0.46
C PHE A 197 -0.28 26.03 1.50
N GLY A 198 0.97 25.78 1.06
CA GLY A 198 2.18 26.01 1.88
C GLY A 198 2.42 24.93 2.94
N ALA A 199 1.97 23.69 2.72
CA ALA A 199 2.31 22.59 3.59
C ALA A 199 3.79 22.19 3.41
N GLN A 200 4.47 21.83 4.51
CA GLN A 200 5.86 21.38 4.53
C GLN A 200 6.01 19.92 4.09
N GLY A 201 4.94 19.13 4.11
CA GLY A 201 5.01 17.73 3.66
C GLY A 201 3.70 16.99 3.73
N VAL A 202 3.72 15.77 3.15
CA VAL A 202 2.61 14.82 3.19
C VAL A 202 3.09 13.51 3.80
N ILE A 203 2.35 12.95 4.75
CA ILE A 203 2.68 11.69 5.43
C ILE A 203 1.71 10.61 4.97
N ILE A 204 2.26 9.49 4.49
CA ILE A 204 1.47 8.33 4.07
C ILE A 204 1.84 7.09 4.87
N PRO A 205 0.91 6.15 5.12
CA PRO A 205 1.26 4.86 5.68
C PRO A 205 2.13 4.04 4.71
N GLU A 206 3.02 3.21 5.26
CA GLU A 206 3.82 2.28 4.46
C GLU A 206 2.95 1.20 3.79
N ARG A 207 1.87 0.80 4.47
CA ARG A 207 0.98 -0.29 4.04
C ARG A 207 -0.44 0.22 3.86
N ARG A 208 -1.18 -0.42 2.95
CA ARG A 208 -2.60 -0.11 2.65
C ARG A 208 -2.80 1.35 2.25
N SER A 209 -1.86 1.90 1.52
CA SER A 209 -1.85 3.28 1.07
C SER A 209 -1.28 3.37 -0.34
N ALA A 210 -1.74 4.35 -1.10
CA ALA A 210 -1.14 4.72 -2.37
C ALA A 210 0.32 5.07 -2.18
N GLN A 211 1.13 4.72 -3.18
CA GLN A 211 2.54 5.04 -3.24
C GLN A 211 2.79 6.04 -4.38
N MET A 212 3.98 6.65 -4.38
CA MET A 212 4.41 7.57 -5.45
C MET A 212 4.66 6.81 -6.75
N THR A 213 3.60 6.60 -7.50
CA THR A 213 3.58 6.00 -8.84
C THR A 213 3.57 7.07 -9.93
N ALA A 214 3.71 6.67 -11.19
CA ALA A 214 3.56 7.57 -12.33
C ALA A 214 2.22 8.34 -12.31
N ALA A 215 1.13 7.71 -11.85
CA ALA A 215 -0.17 8.35 -11.72
C ALA A 215 -0.18 9.45 -10.63
N ALA A 216 0.46 9.20 -9.47
CA ALA A 216 0.60 10.19 -8.41
C ALA A 216 1.49 11.36 -8.86
N TRP A 217 2.61 11.08 -9.52
CA TRP A 217 3.47 12.09 -10.12
C TRP A 217 2.70 12.98 -11.09
N LYS A 218 1.95 12.38 -12.03
CA LYS A 218 1.17 13.12 -13.03
C LYS A 218 0.14 14.04 -12.37
N THR A 219 -0.65 13.52 -11.42
CA THR A 219 -1.70 14.29 -10.75
C THR A 219 -1.16 15.34 -9.80
N SER A 220 0.04 15.16 -9.25
CA SER A 220 0.71 16.19 -8.43
C SER A 220 1.18 17.40 -9.23
N ALA A 221 1.20 17.33 -10.57
CA ALA A 221 1.63 18.43 -11.46
C ALA A 221 2.97 19.06 -11.03
N GLY A 222 3.96 18.23 -10.69
CA GLY A 222 5.29 18.66 -10.25
C GLY A 222 5.39 19.03 -8.76
N ALA A 223 4.29 19.07 -8.02
CA ALA A 223 4.31 19.40 -6.59
C ALA A 223 5.10 18.38 -5.76
N ALA A 224 5.08 17.09 -6.16
CA ALA A 224 5.83 16.02 -5.49
C ALA A 224 7.37 16.18 -5.54
N ALA A 225 7.88 17.07 -6.38
CA ALA A 225 9.29 17.46 -6.40
C ALA A 225 9.59 18.65 -5.48
N ARG A 226 8.56 19.32 -4.96
CA ARG A 226 8.69 20.57 -4.16
C ARG A 226 8.48 20.34 -2.68
N ILE A 227 7.60 19.43 -2.30
CA ILE A 227 7.34 19.07 -0.91
C ILE A 227 7.63 17.60 -0.68
N PRO A 228 8.24 17.20 0.44
CA PRO A 228 8.53 15.81 0.75
C PRO A 228 7.25 15.00 1.00
N VAL A 229 7.27 13.74 0.56
CA VAL A 229 6.32 12.73 1.01
C VAL A 229 7.03 11.80 1.96
N ALA A 230 6.58 11.74 3.20
CA ALA A 230 7.13 10.88 4.24
C ALA A 230 6.35 9.57 4.36
N LYS A 231 7.05 8.48 4.66
CA LYS A 231 6.45 7.15 4.80
C LYS A 231 6.46 6.68 6.25
N ALA A 232 5.28 6.57 6.84
CA ALA A 232 5.10 6.13 8.22
C ALA A 232 4.84 4.63 8.31
N THR A 233 5.63 3.90 9.08
CA THR A 233 5.36 2.48 9.41
C THR A 233 4.12 2.34 10.29
N ASN A 234 3.86 3.35 11.13
CA ASN A 234 2.70 3.44 12.01
C ASN A 234 2.21 4.90 12.09
N LEU A 235 1.10 5.18 11.41
CA LEU A 235 0.51 6.51 11.37
C LEU A 235 0.08 7.00 12.76
N ASN A 236 -0.52 6.13 13.58
CA ASN A 236 -0.96 6.53 14.92
C ASN A 236 0.19 6.98 15.81
N ARG A 237 1.37 6.34 15.69
CA ARG A 237 2.58 6.80 16.41
C ARG A 237 3.00 8.19 15.96
N VAL A 238 2.93 8.47 14.67
CA VAL A 238 3.26 9.80 14.12
C VAL A 238 2.28 10.85 14.63
N LEU A 239 0.97 10.54 14.68
CA LEU A 239 -0.04 11.45 15.23
C LEU A 239 0.20 11.74 16.72
N THR A 240 0.51 10.71 17.52
CA THR A 240 0.85 10.90 18.95
C THR A 240 2.07 11.80 19.11
N GLN A 241 3.12 11.55 18.34
CA GLN A 241 4.34 12.37 18.36
C GLN A 241 4.05 13.81 17.92
N ALA A 242 3.26 14.03 16.87
CA ALA A 242 2.84 15.35 16.45
C ALA A 242 2.10 16.10 17.55
N ALA A 243 1.18 15.43 18.28
CA ALA A 243 0.49 16.02 19.42
C ALA A 243 1.47 16.44 20.54
N GLU A 244 2.47 15.60 20.85
CA GLU A 244 3.53 15.90 21.81
C GLU A 244 4.41 17.10 21.39
N MET A 245 4.56 17.31 20.07
CA MET A 245 5.27 18.44 19.48
C MET A 245 4.40 19.71 19.34
N GLY A 246 3.16 19.68 19.80
CA GLY A 246 2.26 20.84 19.83
C GLY A 246 1.41 21.03 18.57
N PHE A 247 1.32 20.05 17.68
CA PHE A 247 0.41 20.13 16.54
C PHE A 247 -1.05 20.03 16.96
N THR A 248 -1.88 20.88 16.38
CA THR A 248 -3.33 20.68 16.35
C THR A 248 -3.65 19.68 15.26
N ILE A 249 -4.19 18.50 15.63
CA ILE A 249 -4.52 17.42 14.71
C ILE A 249 -5.97 17.53 14.29
N VAL A 250 -6.24 17.84 13.01
CA VAL A 250 -7.58 18.01 12.45
C VAL A 250 -7.91 16.83 11.54
N GLY A 251 -8.82 15.98 11.95
CA GLY A 251 -9.32 14.87 11.14
C GLY A 251 -10.56 15.28 10.35
N LEU A 252 -10.56 15.04 9.03
CA LEU A 252 -11.76 15.25 8.21
C LEU A 252 -12.73 14.10 8.37
N ALA A 253 -13.95 14.40 8.82
CA ALA A 253 -15.03 13.44 9.00
C ALA A 253 -16.37 14.14 8.73
N GLY A 254 -17.23 13.52 7.92
CA GLY A 254 -18.54 14.10 7.59
C GLY A 254 -19.44 14.33 8.79
N GLU A 255 -19.26 13.50 9.84
CA GLU A 255 -19.95 13.59 11.14
C GLU A 255 -19.17 14.41 12.18
N GLY A 256 -18.20 15.22 11.77
CA GLY A 256 -17.42 16.09 12.65
C GLY A 256 -18.29 17.10 13.40
N ASP A 257 -17.94 17.37 14.63
CA ASP A 257 -18.71 18.27 15.53
C ASP A 257 -18.54 19.75 15.14
N VAL A 258 -17.43 20.10 14.49
CA VAL A 258 -17.09 21.48 14.10
C VAL A 258 -16.94 21.60 12.59
N GLU A 259 -17.19 22.78 12.05
CA GLU A 259 -16.87 23.05 10.65
C GLU A 259 -15.42 23.49 10.50
N VAL A 260 -14.75 23.04 9.43
CA VAL A 260 -13.33 23.38 9.20
C VAL A 260 -13.13 24.90 9.10
N SER A 261 -14.13 25.63 8.65
CA SER A 261 -14.15 27.09 8.54
C SER A 261 -14.18 27.83 9.87
N GLU A 262 -14.61 27.17 10.95
CA GLU A 262 -14.74 27.75 12.30
C GLU A 262 -13.46 27.57 13.13
N LEU A 263 -12.51 26.73 12.67
CA LEU A 263 -11.27 26.46 13.37
C LEU A 263 -10.27 27.61 13.19
N THR A 264 -9.64 28.00 14.29
CA THR A 264 -8.48 28.94 14.32
C THR A 264 -7.30 28.24 14.93
N PHE A 265 -6.09 28.59 14.51
CA PHE A 265 -4.88 27.87 14.86
C PHE A 265 -3.79 28.83 15.35
N ASP A 266 -3.29 28.59 16.56
CA ASP A 266 -2.20 29.35 17.16
C ASP A 266 -0.83 28.65 17.05
N GLY A 267 -0.77 27.50 16.34
CA GLY A 267 0.42 26.67 16.20
C GLY A 267 0.38 25.76 14.96
N PRO A 268 1.32 24.81 14.86
CA PRO A 268 1.37 23.93 13.71
C PRO A 268 0.15 23.02 13.61
N VAL A 269 -0.28 22.76 12.38
CA VAL A 269 -1.48 21.97 12.08
C VAL A 269 -1.12 20.70 11.30
N LEU A 270 -1.68 19.58 11.70
CA LEU A 270 -1.65 18.33 10.95
C LEU A 270 -3.06 17.96 10.51
N LEU A 271 -3.36 18.16 9.22
CA LEU A 271 -4.63 17.74 8.61
C LEU A 271 -4.59 16.25 8.30
N VAL A 272 -5.57 15.50 8.77
CA VAL A 272 -5.70 14.06 8.48
C VAL A 272 -6.89 13.81 7.58
N VAL A 273 -6.64 13.18 6.42
CA VAL A 273 -7.63 12.86 5.41
C VAL A 273 -7.81 11.35 5.31
N GLY A 274 -9.04 10.88 5.48
CA GLY A 274 -9.38 9.45 5.42
C GLY A 274 -9.71 8.95 4.02
N SER A 275 -9.94 7.62 3.92
CA SER A 275 -10.37 6.97 2.68
C SER A 275 -11.76 7.41 2.25
N GLU A 276 -12.03 7.25 0.92
CA GLU A 276 -13.38 7.42 0.38
C GLU A 276 -14.27 6.25 0.87
N GLY A 277 -15.37 6.56 1.51
CA GLY A 277 -16.33 5.59 2.06
C GLY A 277 -16.12 5.32 3.56
N ASP A 278 -15.00 4.76 3.99
CA ASP A 278 -14.76 4.42 5.40
C ASP A 278 -14.28 5.62 6.26
N GLY A 279 -13.81 6.69 5.61
CA GLY A 279 -13.26 7.86 6.29
C GLY A 279 -11.99 7.56 7.08
N LEU A 280 -11.88 8.14 8.27
CA LEU A 280 -10.75 7.94 9.18
C LEU A 280 -10.91 6.64 9.98
N SER A 281 -9.84 5.87 10.12
CA SER A 281 -9.82 4.70 10.99
C SER A 281 -10.05 5.08 12.47
N ARG A 282 -10.63 4.16 13.25
CA ARG A 282 -11.00 4.41 14.65
C ARG A 282 -9.84 4.96 15.49
N LEU A 283 -8.64 4.40 15.35
CA LEU A 283 -7.49 4.84 16.15
C LEU A 283 -6.99 6.21 15.70
N VAL A 284 -7.04 6.52 14.41
CA VAL A 284 -6.70 7.84 13.89
C VAL A 284 -7.66 8.89 14.43
N ARG A 285 -8.98 8.61 14.42
CA ARG A 285 -9.99 9.51 15.00
C ARG A 285 -9.73 9.83 16.47
N GLN A 286 -9.30 8.84 17.26
CA GLN A 286 -8.98 9.03 18.69
C GLN A 286 -7.74 9.90 18.94
N ASN A 287 -6.85 10.01 17.95
CA ASN A 287 -5.66 10.86 18.02
C ASN A 287 -5.90 12.27 17.45
N CYS A 288 -7.07 12.56 16.87
CA CYS A 288 -7.39 13.89 16.39
C CYS A 288 -7.80 14.81 17.55
N THR A 289 -7.33 16.05 17.53
CA THR A 289 -7.76 17.11 18.44
C THR A 289 -9.19 17.54 18.10
N TYR A 290 -9.47 17.67 16.79
CA TYR A 290 -10.77 18.00 16.26
C TYR A 290 -11.16 17.01 15.16
N LEU A 291 -12.44 16.63 15.11
CA LEU A 291 -13.06 16.03 13.96
C LEU A 291 -13.89 17.12 13.26
N ALA A 292 -13.38 17.56 12.11
CA ALA A 292 -13.96 18.67 11.38
C ALA A 292 -14.70 18.17 10.13
N ARG A 293 -15.86 18.79 9.86
CA ARG A 293 -16.63 18.54 8.65
C ARG A 293 -16.51 19.69 7.66
N ILE A 294 -16.67 19.35 6.39
CA ILE A 294 -16.97 20.29 5.32
C ILE A 294 -18.49 20.24 5.11
N PRO A 295 -19.22 21.36 5.24
CA PRO A 295 -20.65 21.35 5.00
C PRO A 295 -20.95 21.06 3.54
N ILE A 296 -21.74 19.99 3.29
CA ILE A 296 -22.20 19.57 1.98
C ILE A 296 -23.70 19.33 2.01
N GLU A 297 -24.33 19.44 0.84
CA GLU A 297 -25.76 19.14 0.70
C GLU A 297 -26.06 17.67 1.03
N SER A 298 -27.16 17.43 1.74
CA SER A 298 -27.55 16.09 2.23
C SER A 298 -27.81 15.06 1.12
N SER A 299 -27.93 15.48 -0.12
CA SER A 299 -28.08 14.60 -1.29
C SER A 299 -26.77 13.94 -1.73
N VAL A 300 -25.63 14.39 -1.20
CA VAL A 300 -24.28 13.88 -1.51
C VAL A 300 -23.69 13.27 -0.25
N GLU A 301 -23.31 12.00 -0.31
CA GLU A 301 -22.80 11.27 0.86
C GLU A 301 -21.37 11.70 1.24
N SER A 302 -20.51 11.98 0.27
CA SER A 302 -19.12 12.36 0.50
C SER A 302 -18.51 13.09 -0.68
N LEU A 303 -17.40 13.80 -0.44
CA LEU A 303 -16.53 14.36 -1.46
C LEU A 303 -15.39 13.41 -1.78
N ASN A 304 -14.86 13.52 -3.00
CA ASN A 304 -13.57 12.91 -3.33
C ASN A 304 -12.49 13.38 -2.34
N ALA A 305 -11.62 12.48 -1.89
CA ALA A 305 -10.62 12.76 -0.84
C ALA A 305 -9.65 13.89 -1.22
N GLY A 306 -9.24 13.99 -2.50
CA GLY A 306 -8.40 15.08 -2.99
C GLY A 306 -9.11 16.43 -2.97
N VAL A 307 -10.42 16.45 -3.29
CA VAL A 307 -11.25 17.65 -3.24
C VAL A 307 -11.45 18.09 -1.79
N ALA A 308 -11.84 17.16 -0.90
CA ALA A 308 -12.01 17.44 0.53
C ALA A 308 -10.73 18.01 1.15
N ALA A 309 -9.57 17.39 0.86
CA ALA A 309 -8.27 17.87 1.30
C ALA A 309 -8.00 19.30 0.79
N GLY A 310 -8.30 19.60 -0.48
CA GLY A 310 -8.09 20.92 -1.07
C GLY A 310 -8.92 22.00 -0.39
N ILE A 311 -10.22 21.74 -0.11
CA ILE A 311 -11.12 22.66 0.60
C ILE A 311 -10.61 22.90 2.03
N ALA A 312 -10.31 21.83 2.76
CA ALA A 312 -9.85 21.95 4.14
C ALA A 312 -8.49 22.69 4.24
N LEU A 313 -7.56 22.41 3.33
CA LEU A 313 -6.27 23.11 3.26
C LEU A 313 -6.43 24.60 2.98
N TYR A 314 -7.38 24.95 2.11
CA TYR A 314 -7.72 26.36 1.82
C TYR A 314 -8.24 27.07 3.08
N GLU A 315 -9.20 26.46 3.79
CA GLU A 315 -9.75 27.03 5.02
C GLU A 315 -8.70 27.16 6.13
N ILE A 316 -7.89 26.11 6.32
CA ILE A 316 -6.78 26.15 7.29
C ILE A 316 -5.78 27.26 6.91
N ALA A 317 -5.39 27.37 5.64
CA ALA A 317 -4.45 28.39 5.20
C ALA A 317 -4.99 29.83 5.34
N ARG A 318 -6.30 30.00 5.29
CA ARG A 318 -6.97 31.29 5.45
C ARG A 318 -7.12 31.70 6.92
N ASN A 319 -7.24 30.73 7.84
CA ASN A 319 -7.53 30.95 9.26
C ASN A 319 -6.27 30.84 10.16
N ARG A 320 -5.07 30.91 9.56
CA ARG A 320 -3.75 30.90 10.22
C ARG A 320 -3.18 32.27 10.36
#